data_c0be90e45dbc1ca615042e710c226271
#
_entry.id   c0be90e45dbc1ca615042e710c226271
#
_cell.length_a   1.000
_cell.length_b   1.000
_cell.length_c   1.000
_cell.angle_alpha   90.00
_cell.angle_beta   90.00
_cell.angle_gamma   90.00
#
_symmetry.space_group_name_H-M   'P 1'
#
loop_
_entity.id
_entity.type
_entity.pdbx_description
1 polymer ?
#
loop_
_entity_poly.entity_id
_entity_poly.type
_entity_poly.pdbx_seq_one_letter_code
_entity_poly.pdbx_strand_id
1 'polypeptide(L)'
;MTYPPPPSNDPYQQPPPGAYGAPQAPYGYGAPAVDYASWIQRVGAYLIDALCTAPFTILALVLGRGTDDATGLPTINAFYWIFILLGVVVNGYNRWFQAGKTGQSWGKKALGIRLVGEQTGQPIGAGMAFVRDLAHFVDGIICYIGFLFPLWDSKKQTLADKIIKTLVVH
;
A
#
# COMPACT_ATOMS: atom_id res chain seq x y z
N MET A 1 -24.45 22.76 32.71
CA MET A 1 -23.43 21.83 32.13
C MET A 1 -22.10 22.19 32.73
N THR A 2 -21.61 21.47 33.71
CA THR A 2 -20.33 21.69 34.38
C THR A 2 -19.23 20.93 33.62
N TYR A 3 -18.26 21.65 33.09
CA TYR A 3 -17.06 21.07 32.49
C TYR A 3 -16.29 20.28 33.55
N PRO A 4 -15.77 19.10 33.23
CA PRO A 4 -14.83 18.43 34.12
C PRO A 4 -13.57 19.29 34.28
N PRO A 5 -12.98 19.31 35.49
CA PRO A 5 -11.76 20.08 35.73
C PRO A 5 -10.60 19.54 34.88
N PRO A 6 -9.62 20.38 34.49
CA PRO A 6 -8.44 19.93 33.76
C PRO A 6 -7.63 18.93 34.61
N PRO A 7 -6.90 17.99 33.97
CA PRO A 7 -6.07 17.02 34.69
C PRO A 7 -5.03 17.76 35.54
N SER A 8 -4.93 17.39 36.81
CA SER A 8 -3.93 17.94 37.74
C SER A 8 -2.54 17.40 37.39
N ASN A 9 -1.54 18.27 37.28
CA ASN A 9 -0.11 17.89 37.15
C ASN A 9 0.53 17.56 38.50
N ASP A 10 -0.22 16.99 39.44
CA ASP A 10 0.30 16.61 40.75
C ASP A 10 1.08 15.28 40.65
N PRO A 11 2.42 15.27 40.89
CA PRO A 11 3.24 14.07 40.77
C PRO A 11 2.93 13.00 41.82
N TYR A 12 2.08 13.27 42.80
CA TYR A 12 1.70 12.34 43.89
C TYR A 12 0.33 11.66 43.66
N GLN A 13 -0.42 11.97 42.62
CA GLN A 13 -1.61 11.23 42.26
C GLN A 13 -1.25 10.05 41.33
N GLN A 14 -0.67 9.01 41.90
CA GLN A 14 -0.55 7.74 41.22
C GLN A 14 -1.95 7.10 41.06
N PRO A 15 -2.29 6.57 39.87
CA PRO A 15 -3.51 5.81 39.72
C PRO A 15 -3.48 4.57 40.65
N PRO A 16 -4.62 4.15 41.18
CA PRO A 16 -4.67 3.04 42.14
C PRO A 16 -4.10 1.75 41.56
N PRO A 17 -3.41 0.89 42.38
CA PRO A 17 -2.91 -0.39 41.94
C PRO A 17 -4.08 -1.26 41.43
N GLY A 18 -4.10 -1.63 40.18
CA GLY A 18 -5.20 -2.39 39.54
C GLY A 18 -5.66 -1.85 38.18
N ALA A 19 -5.21 -0.68 37.77
CA ALA A 19 -5.57 -0.11 36.46
C ALA A 19 -4.86 -0.76 35.24
N TYR A 20 -3.96 -1.71 35.50
CA TYR A 20 -3.29 -2.50 34.46
C TYR A 20 -4.16 -3.72 34.11
N GLY A 21 -5.10 -3.57 33.20
CA GLY A 21 -5.90 -4.70 32.76
C GLY A 21 -7.31 -4.38 32.28
N ALA A 22 -7.74 -3.14 32.35
CA ALA A 22 -8.98 -2.76 31.68
C ALA A 22 -8.79 -2.87 30.17
N PRO A 23 -9.69 -3.59 29.44
CA PRO A 23 -9.72 -3.53 27.99
C PRO A 23 -9.80 -2.05 27.60
N GLN A 24 -8.85 -1.57 26.76
CA GLN A 24 -8.95 -0.21 26.23
C GLN A 24 -10.33 -0.07 25.60
N ALA A 25 -11.12 0.83 26.14
CA ALA A 25 -12.44 1.13 25.61
C ALA A 25 -12.36 1.33 24.10
N PRO A 26 -13.28 0.76 23.30
CA PRO A 26 -13.31 0.99 21.87
C PRO A 26 -13.45 2.51 21.66
N TYR A 27 -12.47 3.10 21.01
CA TYR A 27 -12.36 4.48 20.53
C TYR A 27 -13.47 5.42 21.04
N GLY A 28 -13.12 6.26 22.02
CA GLY A 28 -14.06 7.22 22.61
C GLY A 28 -14.71 8.10 21.53
N TYR A 29 -15.95 8.42 21.73
CA TYR A 29 -16.74 9.37 20.97
C TYR A 29 -15.92 10.66 20.75
N GLY A 30 -15.47 10.90 19.50
CA GLY A 30 -14.75 12.13 19.13
C GLY A 30 -13.47 11.96 18.30
N ALA A 31 -12.96 10.74 18.05
CA ALA A 31 -11.88 10.58 17.08
C ALA A 31 -12.43 10.90 15.68
N PRO A 32 -11.76 11.77 14.89
CA PRO A 32 -12.21 12.04 13.52
C PRO A 32 -12.31 10.73 12.74
N ALA A 33 -13.43 10.54 12.04
CA ALA A 33 -13.66 9.37 11.22
C ALA A 33 -12.53 9.25 10.20
N VAL A 34 -11.86 8.08 10.15
CA VAL A 34 -10.77 7.86 9.20
C VAL A 34 -11.36 7.83 7.79
N ASP A 35 -10.87 8.71 6.93
CA ASP A 35 -11.29 8.79 5.53
C ASP A 35 -10.53 7.76 4.68
N TYR A 36 -11.16 6.60 4.48
CA TYR A 36 -10.57 5.49 3.73
C TYR A 36 -10.68 5.71 2.22
N ALA A 37 -9.57 5.57 1.52
CA ALA A 37 -9.55 5.62 0.06
C ALA A 37 -10.47 4.58 -0.56
N SER A 38 -11.31 5.01 -1.50
CA SER A 38 -12.22 4.13 -2.23
C SER A 38 -11.46 3.11 -3.09
N TRP A 39 -12.14 2.01 -3.48
CA TRP A 39 -11.58 1.01 -4.39
C TRP A 39 -11.15 1.63 -5.72
N ILE A 40 -11.97 2.50 -6.32
CA ILE A 40 -11.68 3.19 -7.59
C ILE A 40 -10.39 4.03 -7.49
N GLN A 41 -10.20 4.76 -6.40
CA GLN A 41 -8.98 5.55 -6.20
C GLN A 41 -7.74 4.66 -6.11
N ARG A 42 -7.84 3.50 -5.47
CA ARG A 42 -6.71 2.54 -5.39
C ARG A 42 -6.39 1.95 -6.76
N VAL A 43 -7.42 1.58 -7.54
CA VAL A 43 -7.24 1.11 -8.92
C VAL A 43 -6.66 2.21 -9.79
N GLY A 44 -7.18 3.44 -9.70
CA GLY A 44 -6.63 4.59 -10.42
C GLY A 44 -5.18 4.86 -10.10
N ALA A 45 -4.79 4.82 -8.81
CA ALA A 45 -3.40 4.96 -8.40
C ALA A 45 -2.50 3.86 -8.99
N TYR A 46 -2.98 2.62 -8.98
CA TYR A 46 -2.25 1.50 -9.59
C TYR A 46 -2.07 1.69 -11.10
N LEU A 47 -3.11 2.13 -11.81
CA LEU A 47 -3.02 2.38 -13.26
C LEU A 47 -2.04 3.50 -13.59
N ILE A 48 -1.99 4.57 -12.80
CA ILE A 48 -1.00 5.65 -12.97
C ILE A 48 0.41 5.11 -12.75
N ASP A 49 0.64 4.33 -11.70
CA ASP A 49 1.93 3.70 -11.43
C ASP A 49 2.32 2.75 -12.58
N ALA A 50 1.39 1.97 -13.11
CA ALA A 50 1.60 1.08 -14.25
C ALA A 50 1.96 1.86 -15.54
N LEU A 51 1.28 2.97 -15.81
CA LEU A 51 1.59 3.83 -16.95
C LEU A 51 3.01 4.42 -16.87
N CYS A 52 3.51 4.74 -15.68
CA CYS A 52 4.87 5.22 -15.50
C CYS A 52 5.93 4.14 -15.82
N THR A 53 5.60 2.87 -15.68
CA THR A 53 6.51 1.74 -15.96
C THR A 53 6.27 1.09 -17.32
N ALA A 54 5.11 1.29 -17.93
CA ALA A 54 4.73 0.74 -19.23
C ALA A 54 5.75 1.00 -20.36
N PRO A 55 6.38 2.20 -20.49
CA PRO A 55 7.37 2.45 -21.53
C PRO A 55 8.52 1.45 -21.53
N PHE A 56 8.99 1.01 -20.37
CA PHE A 56 10.07 0.02 -20.27
C PHE A 56 9.62 -1.34 -20.81
N THR A 57 8.41 -1.78 -20.49
CA THR A 57 7.85 -3.03 -21.02
C THR A 57 7.65 -2.92 -22.54
N ILE A 58 7.15 -1.80 -23.04
CA ILE A 58 6.96 -1.58 -24.48
C ILE A 58 8.32 -1.63 -25.20
N LEU A 59 9.34 -0.94 -24.71
CA LEU A 59 10.67 -0.97 -25.28
C LEU A 59 11.29 -2.37 -25.24
N ALA A 60 11.09 -3.12 -24.15
CA ALA A 60 11.52 -4.53 -24.09
C ALA A 60 10.88 -5.38 -25.19
N LEU A 61 9.56 -5.20 -25.42
CA LEU A 61 8.84 -5.95 -26.45
C LEU A 61 9.20 -5.53 -27.88
N VAL A 62 9.41 -4.24 -28.11
CA VAL A 62 9.67 -3.72 -29.47
C VAL A 62 11.13 -3.93 -29.88
N LEU A 63 12.08 -3.65 -28.98
CA LEU A 63 13.52 -3.72 -29.29
C LEU A 63 14.17 -5.04 -28.86
N GLY A 64 13.53 -5.74 -27.92
CA GLY A 64 14.07 -6.93 -27.31
C GLY A 64 13.59 -8.26 -27.92
N ARG A 65 12.59 -8.24 -28.79
CA ARG A 65 12.09 -9.43 -29.50
C ARG A 65 12.56 -9.47 -30.93
N GLY A 66 12.79 -10.64 -31.44
CA GLY A 66 13.13 -10.94 -32.82
C GLY A 66 12.62 -12.31 -33.23
N THR A 67 13.00 -12.73 -34.45
CA THR A 67 12.73 -14.09 -34.95
C THR A 67 14.06 -14.63 -35.47
N ASP A 68 14.34 -15.88 -35.18
CA ASP A 68 15.47 -16.58 -35.74
C ASP A 68 15.19 -16.91 -37.20
N ASP A 69 16.08 -16.49 -38.11
CA ASP A 69 15.88 -16.61 -39.56
C ASP A 69 15.91 -18.07 -40.03
N ALA A 70 16.60 -18.96 -39.31
CA ALA A 70 16.73 -20.35 -39.69
C ALA A 70 15.57 -21.23 -39.24
N THR A 71 15.00 -20.91 -38.05
CA THR A 71 13.98 -21.74 -37.42
C THR A 71 12.59 -21.11 -37.42
N GLY A 72 12.49 -19.79 -37.66
CA GLY A 72 11.25 -19.05 -37.55
C GLY A 72 10.75 -18.85 -36.11
N LEU A 73 11.54 -19.27 -35.11
CA LEU A 73 11.13 -19.21 -33.69
C LEU A 73 11.37 -17.81 -33.09
N PRO A 74 10.49 -17.38 -32.14
CA PRO A 74 10.71 -16.14 -31.41
C PRO A 74 12.01 -16.16 -30.62
N THR A 75 12.76 -15.07 -30.66
CA THR A 75 13.99 -14.86 -29.91
C THR A 75 13.88 -13.66 -28.98
N ILE A 76 14.66 -13.65 -27.91
CA ILE A 76 14.84 -12.51 -27.02
C ILE A 76 16.33 -12.14 -26.98
N ASN A 77 16.60 -10.85 -27.12
CA ASN A 77 17.97 -10.32 -27.07
C ASN A 77 18.26 -9.59 -25.76
N ALA A 78 19.47 -9.05 -25.61
CA ALA A 78 19.89 -8.35 -24.39
C ALA A 78 19.01 -7.12 -24.05
N PHE A 79 18.49 -6.42 -25.04
CA PHE A 79 17.62 -5.24 -24.81
C PHE A 79 16.35 -5.61 -24.06
N TYR A 80 15.77 -6.80 -24.29
CA TYR A 80 14.62 -7.27 -23.54
C TYR A 80 14.91 -7.28 -22.04
N TRP A 81 15.98 -7.90 -21.63
CA TRP A 81 16.35 -8.01 -20.22
C TRP A 81 16.76 -6.67 -19.60
N ILE A 82 17.47 -5.83 -20.35
CA ILE A 82 17.85 -4.50 -19.91
C ILE A 82 16.60 -3.66 -19.59
N PHE A 83 15.63 -3.59 -20.49
CA PHE A 83 14.43 -2.79 -20.27
C PHE A 83 13.51 -3.38 -19.20
N ILE A 84 13.39 -4.71 -19.13
CA ILE A 84 12.65 -5.36 -18.01
C ILE A 84 13.31 -5.01 -16.67
N LEU A 85 14.63 -5.11 -16.57
CA LEU A 85 15.35 -4.77 -15.34
C LEU A 85 15.16 -3.30 -14.95
N LEU A 86 15.27 -2.39 -15.91
CA LEU A 86 15.03 -0.95 -15.68
C LEU A 86 13.59 -0.72 -15.18
N GLY A 87 12.60 -1.36 -15.80
CA GLY A 87 11.21 -1.30 -15.37
C GLY A 87 11.02 -1.80 -13.93
N VAL A 88 11.65 -2.91 -13.56
CA VAL A 88 11.63 -3.46 -12.20
C VAL A 88 12.27 -2.50 -11.21
N VAL A 89 13.42 -1.91 -11.53
CA VAL A 89 14.10 -0.93 -10.66
C VAL A 89 13.24 0.30 -10.43
N VAL A 90 12.67 0.87 -11.50
CA VAL A 90 11.79 2.06 -11.40
C VAL A 90 10.52 1.74 -10.61
N ASN A 91 9.90 0.58 -10.86
CA ASN A 91 8.73 0.14 -10.11
C ASN A 91 9.05 -0.07 -8.62
N GLY A 92 10.16 -0.74 -8.30
CA GLY A 92 10.60 -0.97 -6.93
C GLY A 92 10.92 0.33 -6.20
N TYR A 93 11.59 1.28 -6.87
CA TYR A 93 11.83 2.61 -6.31
C TYR A 93 10.51 3.31 -5.97
N ASN A 94 9.55 3.34 -6.92
CA ASN A 94 8.28 4.02 -6.72
C ASN A 94 7.40 3.34 -5.66
N ARG A 95 7.18 2.03 -5.77
CA ARG A 95 6.18 1.31 -4.95
C ARG A 95 6.71 0.82 -3.61
N TRP A 96 8.03 0.52 -3.50
CA TRP A 96 8.61 0.01 -2.26
C TRP A 96 9.36 1.09 -1.51
N PHE A 97 10.32 1.76 -2.15
CA PHE A 97 11.16 2.73 -1.47
C PHE A 97 10.42 4.05 -1.19
N GLN A 98 9.89 4.70 -2.23
CA GLN A 98 9.18 5.97 -2.07
C GLN A 98 7.88 5.78 -1.29
N ALA A 99 7.01 4.86 -1.71
CA ALA A 99 5.75 4.61 -1.02
C ALA A 99 5.95 4.09 0.41
N GLY A 100 6.98 3.28 0.66
CA GLY A 100 7.33 2.84 2.01
C GLY A 100 7.74 3.97 2.94
N LYS A 101 8.47 4.98 2.43
CA LYS A 101 8.94 6.14 3.22
C LYS A 101 7.89 7.23 3.38
N THR A 102 7.08 7.48 2.37
CA THR A 102 6.16 8.62 2.33
C THR A 102 4.68 8.22 2.46
N GLY A 103 4.40 6.92 2.36
CA GLY A 103 3.04 6.40 2.19
C GLY A 103 2.52 6.52 0.75
N GLN A 104 3.27 7.16 -0.17
CA GLN A 104 2.76 7.52 -1.48
C GLN A 104 3.66 7.06 -2.61
N SER A 105 3.16 6.19 -3.51
CA SER A 105 3.67 6.04 -4.86
C SER A 105 3.25 7.25 -5.72
N TRP A 106 3.79 7.38 -6.92
CA TRP A 106 3.40 8.47 -7.85
C TRP A 106 1.89 8.48 -8.11
N GLY A 107 1.28 7.31 -8.34
CA GLY A 107 -0.15 7.18 -8.54
C GLY A 107 -0.96 7.54 -7.30
N LYS A 108 -0.53 7.12 -6.11
CA LYS A 108 -1.19 7.50 -4.85
C LYS A 108 -1.07 8.99 -4.59
N LYS A 109 0.09 9.58 -4.88
CA LYS A 109 0.30 11.03 -4.75
C LYS A 109 -0.62 11.82 -5.68
N ALA A 110 -0.77 11.37 -6.92
CA ALA A 110 -1.65 12.02 -7.91
C ALA A 110 -3.13 12.01 -7.48
N LEU A 111 -3.56 11.00 -6.73
CA LEU A 111 -4.95 10.88 -6.25
C LEU A 111 -5.13 11.31 -4.78
N GLY A 112 -4.12 11.88 -4.15
CA GLY A 112 -4.19 12.40 -2.78
C GLY A 112 -4.37 11.32 -1.71
N ILE A 113 -4.05 10.06 -2.00
CA ILE A 113 -4.18 8.95 -1.05
C ILE A 113 -2.81 8.45 -0.57
N ARG A 114 -2.78 7.81 0.61
CA ARG A 114 -1.54 7.30 1.22
C ARG A 114 -1.72 5.96 1.89
N LEU A 115 -0.67 5.15 1.85
CA LEU A 115 -0.56 3.85 2.52
C LEU A 115 0.06 4.04 3.91
N VAL A 116 -0.62 3.57 4.94
CA VAL A 116 -0.17 3.70 6.33
C VAL A 116 -0.36 2.39 7.09
N GLY A 117 0.37 2.20 8.17
CA GLY A 117 0.13 1.11 9.12
C GLY A 117 -1.16 1.35 9.90
N GLU A 118 -1.96 0.31 10.04
CA GLU A 118 -3.28 0.37 10.69
C GLU A 118 -3.21 0.85 12.15
N GLN A 119 -2.17 0.45 12.88
CA GLN A 119 -2.01 0.81 14.29
C GLN A 119 -1.26 2.14 14.49
N THR A 120 -0.40 2.50 13.55
CA THR A 120 0.50 3.65 13.71
C THR A 120 0.06 4.89 12.96
N GLY A 121 -0.76 4.74 11.92
CA GLY A 121 -1.09 5.84 10.99
C GLY A 121 0.10 6.38 10.21
N GLN A 122 1.29 5.75 10.35
CA GLN A 122 2.55 6.19 9.74
C GLN A 122 2.91 5.35 8.50
N PRO A 123 3.75 5.84 7.60
CA PRO A 123 4.31 5.05 6.50
C PRO A 123 4.97 3.78 7.01
N ILE A 124 4.80 2.67 6.28
CA ILE A 124 5.16 1.32 6.73
C ILE A 124 6.63 0.93 6.52
N GLY A 125 7.41 1.77 5.87
CA GLY A 125 8.78 1.47 5.48
C GLY A 125 8.89 0.65 4.19
N ALA A 126 10.05 0.72 3.54
CA ALA A 126 10.28 0.08 2.22
C ALA A 126 10.15 -1.45 2.27
N GLY A 127 10.67 -2.08 3.32
CA GLY A 127 10.58 -3.53 3.47
C GLY A 127 9.15 -4.03 3.60
N MET A 128 8.33 -3.37 4.43
CA MET A 128 6.92 -3.73 4.59
C MET A 128 6.09 -3.40 3.34
N ALA A 129 6.44 -2.36 2.58
CA ALA A 129 5.81 -2.06 1.31
C ALA A 129 6.09 -3.17 0.28
N PHE A 130 7.31 -3.71 0.24
CA PHE A 130 7.67 -4.87 -0.57
C PHE A 130 6.90 -6.14 -0.14
N VAL A 131 6.90 -6.46 1.17
CA VAL A 131 6.15 -7.61 1.71
C VAL A 131 4.66 -7.49 1.42
N ARG A 132 4.09 -6.28 1.47
CA ARG A 132 2.70 -6.02 1.09
C ARG A 132 2.43 -6.34 -0.38
N ASP A 133 3.33 -5.95 -1.29
CA ASP A 133 3.21 -6.29 -2.71
C ASP A 133 3.29 -7.81 -2.94
N LEU A 134 4.13 -8.52 -2.19
CA LEU A 134 4.13 -10.00 -2.19
C LEU A 134 2.80 -10.57 -1.64
N ALA A 135 2.24 -9.98 -0.58
CA ALA A 135 0.97 -10.42 -0.02
C ALA A 135 -0.20 -10.26 -1.02
N HIS A 136 -0.13 -9.32 -1.97
CA HIS A 136 -1.09 -9.22 -3.06
C HIS A 136 -1.10 -10.43 -4.00
N PHE A 137 -0.09 -11.30 -3.95
CA PHE A 137 -0.13 -12.58 -4.62
C PHE A 137 -1.28 -13.47 -4.11
N VAL A 138 -1.58 -13.39 -2.82
CA VAL A 138 -2.74 -14.07 -2.22
C VAL A 138 -4.05 -13.55 -2.84
N ASP A 139 -4.17 -12.23 -3.02
CA ASP A 139 -5.35 -11.63 -3.67
C ASP A 139 -5.55 -12.16 -5.10
N GLY A 140 -4.44 -12.46 -5.80
CA GLY A 140 -4.46 -13.03 -7.16
C GLY A 140 -4.84 -14.52 -7.18
N ILE A 141 -4.30 -15.34 -6.26
CA ILE A 141 -4.56 -16.79 -6.20
C ILE A 141 -6.06 -17.09 -6.03
N ILE A 142 -6.77 -16.31 -5.25
CA ILE A 142 -8.20 -16.47 -5.02
C ILE A 142 -9.05 -15.77 -6.09
N CYS A 143 -8.67 -15.95 -7.34
CA CYS A 143 -9.38 -15.41 -8.51
C CYS A 143 -9.59 -13.89 -8.45
N TYR A 144 -8.62 -13.15 -7.92
CA TYR A 144 -8.67 -11.69 -7.76
C TYR A 144 -9.77 -11.17 -6.81
N ILE A 145 -10.51 -12.04 -6.12
CA ILE A 145 -11.55 -11.64 -5.16
C ILE A 145 -10.95 -10.79 -4.03
N GLY A 146 -9.70 -11.06 -3.62
CA GLY A 146 -9.01 -10.28 -2.61
C GLY A 146 -8.88 -8.79 -2.96
N PHE A 147 -8.70 -8.46 -4.25
CA PHE A 147 -8.67 -7.08 -4.73
C PHE A 147 -10.03 -6.40 -4.74
N LEU A 148 -11.14 -7.15 -4.75
CA LEU A 148 -12.50 -6.63 -4.69
C LEU A 148 -12.98 -6.43 -3.25
N PHE A 149 -12.27 -6.99 -2.27
CA PHE A 149 -12.63 -6.94 -0.85
C PHE A 149 -12.92 -5.52 -0.34
N PRO A 150 -12.21 -4.45 -0.76
CA PRO A 150 -12.49 -3.07 -0.35
C PRO A 150 -13.89 -2.57 -0.71
N LEU A 151 -14.62 -3.22 -1.61
CA LEU A 151 -15.97 -2.81 -1.97
C LEU A 151 -16.98 -2.98 -0.84
N TRP A 152 -16.79 -4.00 0.00
CA TRP A 152 -17.68 -4.33 1.14
C TRP A 152 -16.99 -4.29 2.50
N ASP A 153 -15.68 -4.21 2.56
CA ASP A 153 -14.96 -4.10 3.83
C ASP A 153 -15.14 -2.72 4.48
N SER A 154 -15.38 -2.68 5.78
CA SER A 154 -15.60 -1.44 6.54
C SER A 154 -14.40 -0.50 6.53
N LYS A 155 -13.17 -1.05 6.49
CA LYS A 155 -11.92 -0.30 6.42
C LYS A 155 -11.36 -0.21 4.99
N LYS A 156 -12.12 -0.65 4.00
CA LYS A 156 -11.73 -0.70 2.58
C LYS A 156 -10.39 -1.42 2.35
N GLN A 157 -10.10 -2.49 3.10
CA GLN A 157 -8.86 -3.25 3.01
C GLN A 157 -8.98 -4.39 1.99
N THR A 158 -7.91 -4.64 1.21
CA THR A 158 -7.72 -5.91 0.48
C THR A 158 -7.34 -7.01 1.48
N LEU A 159 -7.28 -8.26 1.05
CA LEU A 159 -6.77 -9.33 1.92
C LEU A 159 -5.30 -9.11 2.26
N ALA A 160 -4.49 -8.68 1.30
CA ALA A 160 -3.10 -8.29 1.56
C ALA A 160 -3.02 -7.19 2.63
N ASP A 161 -3.87 -6.14 2.55
CA ASP A 161 -3.93 -5.09 3.57
C ASP A 161 -4.24 -5.65 4.96
N LYS A 162 -5.16 -6.60 5.06
CA LYS A 162 -5.52 -7.26 6.34
C LYS A 162 -4.36 -8.09 6.90
N ILE A 163 -3.68 -8.86 6.07
CA ILE A 163 -2.53 -9.68 6.45
C ILE A 163 -1.41 -8.80 7.01
N ILE A 164 -1.10 -7.71 6.33
CA ILE A 164 0.02 -6.81 6.67
C ILE A 164 -0.41 -5.70 7.65
N LYS A 165 -1.70 -5.60 7.99
CA LYS A 165 -2.27 -4.57 8.87
C LYS A 165 -1.99 -3.15 8.37
N THR A 166 -2.43 -2.88 7.15
CA THR A 166 -2.27 -1.58 6.48
C THR A 166 -3.62 -0.99 6.06
N LEU A 167 -3.63 0.33 5.92
CA LEU A 167 -4.77 1.11 5.44
C LEU A 167 -4.33 2.00 4.29
N VAL A 168 -5.27 2.33 3.40
CA VAL A 168 -5.08 3.41 2.44
C VAL A 168 -6.09 4.50 2.77
N VAL A 169 -5.59 5.70 3.04
CA VAL A 169 -6.37 6.85 3.55
C VAL A 169 -6.08 8.10 2.72
N HIS A 170 -6.89 9.13 2.88
CA HIS A 170 -6.65 10.49 2.36
C HIS A 170 -5.67 11.28 3.20
#